data_f85616ad33d619f5ce9fb49cc3fb9814
#
_entry.id   f85616ad33d619f5ce9fb49cc3fb9814
#
_cell.length_a   1.000
_cell.length_b   1.000
_cell.length_c   1.000
_cell.angle_alpha   90.00
_cell.angle_beta   90.00
_cell.angle_gamma   90.00
#
_symmetry.space_group_name_H-M   'P 1'
#
loop_
_entity.id
_entity.type
_entity.pdbx_description
1 polymer ?
#
loop_
_entity_poly.entity_id
_entity_poly.type
_entity_poly.pdbx_seq_one_letter_code
_entity_poly.pdbx_strand_id
1 'polypeptide(L)'
;MKCGPFLSNPNRLDWRAEFERLDGAYAETTIRSYLSDVSIFVAWCEERRHCALPAAPETVCAFLEAQAPALAPSTARRRLYAIRKVHRLLRLPDPTWDEQVAITLRRVRRAKLGRPQQAKGLTANYLEAFLRVQSDTPWGLRNRAMIALGYDLLARRSELVAIRSGDVVERDDGTLRVLIRRSKADPFGYGRVAFTSRRTALLVGDWLAWRGAEAEYLFCPIYQGKAVNRSLSATTVKRLIKTSAHDAGLAPDEIAAFSGHSLRVGAAQDLLGAGHDTAAIMRAGGWKSLAVLGRYLEFAEHNVWA
;
A
#
# COMPACT_ATOMS: atom_id res chain seq x y z
N MET A 1 23.94 31.58 7.35
CA MET A 1 25.17 31.03 6.71
C MET A 1 25.01 31.17 5.22
N LYS A 2 25.89 31.92 4.56
CA LYS A 2 25.90 32.00 3.08
C LYS A 2 26.30 30.63 2.54
N CYS A 3 25.54 30.07 1.58
CA CYS A 3 25.99 28.89 0.85
C CYS A 3 27.40 29.13 0.34
N GLY A 4 28.34 28.30 0.75
CA GLY A 4 29.71 28.33 0.25
C GLY A 4 29.76 28.06 -1.25
N PRO A 5 30.95 28.15 -1.90
CA PRO A 5 31.13 28.15 -3.35
C PRO A 5 30.65 26.93 -4.12
N PHE A 6 29.97 26.00 -3.47
CA PHE A 6 29.34 24.80 -4.09
C PHE A 6 28.17 25.09 -5.03
N LEU A 7 27.62 26.34 -5.03
CA LEU A 7 26.49 26.71 -5.89
C LEU A 7 26.94 27.31 -7.26
N SER A 8 28.22 27.54 -7.47
CA SER A 8 28.75 28.16 -8.72
C SER A 8 29.53 27.17 -9.61
N ASN A 9 29.49 25.86 -9.33
CA ASN A 9 30.19 24.86 -10.13
C ASN A 9 29.22 24.22 -11.16
N PRO A 10 29.52 24.18 -12.46
CA PRO A 10 28.71 23.50 -13.48
C PRO A 10 28.60 22.00 -13.29
N ASN A 11 29.37 21.38 -12.41
CA ASN A 11 29.12 20.04 -11.88
C ASN A 11 28.12 20.11 -10.72
N ARG A 12 26.88 20.53 -10.98
CA ARG A 12 25.76 20.27 -10.04
C ARG A 12 25.80 18.80 -9.71
N LEU A 13 26.09 18.48 -8.43
CA LEU A 13 25.92 17.13 -7.90
C LEU A 13 24.54 16.62 -8.32
N ASP A 14 24.52 15.70 -9.31
CA ASP A 14 23.26 15.11 -9.73
C ASP A 14 22.82 14.12 -8.64
N TRP A 15 22.22 14.69 -7.60
CA TRP A 15 21.71 13.88 -6.48
C TRP A 15 20.69 12.85 -6.94
N ARG A 16 20.07 13.02 -8.12
CA ARG A 16 19.12 12.06 -8.68
C ARG A 16 19.82 10.79 -9.14
N ALA A 17 20.95 10.91 -9.81
CA ALA A 17 21.75 9.77 -10.24
C ALA A 17 22.24 8.92 -9.06
N GLU A 18 22.53 9.54 -7.89
CA GLU A 18 22.93 8.78 -6.71
C GLU A 18 21.85 7.81 -6.21
N PHE A 19 20.57 8.06 -6.51
CA PHE A 19 19.50 7.13 -6.16
C PHE A 19 19.49 5.85 -7.01
N GLU A 20 20.14 5.82 -8.17
CA GLU A 20 20.32 4.62 -9.00
C GLU A 20 21.09 3.54 -8.23
N ARG A 21 21.99 3.94 -7.33
CA ARG A 21 22.72 3.03 -6.43
C ARG A 21 21.83 2.24 -5.47
N LEU A 22 20.58 2.64 -5.32
CA LEU A 22 19.60 1.94 -4.50
C LEU A 22 18.87 0.84 -5.26
N ASP A 23 19.06 0.75 -6.58
CA ASP A 23 18.42 -0.27 -7.37
C ASP A 23 18.82 -1.68 -6.90
N GLY A 24 17.86 -2.60 -6.91
CA GLY A 24 18.03 -3.94 -6.36
C GLY A 24 18.11 -4.01 -4.81
N ALA A 25 18.60 -2.95 -4.13
CA ALA A 25 18.67 -2.91 -2.66
C ALA A 25 17.38 -2.39 -2.01
N TYR A 26 16.62 -1.56 -2.72
CA TYR A 26 15.36 -0.99 -2.26
C TYR A 26 14.24 -1.28 -3.26
N ALA A 27 13.01 -1.39 -2.77
CA ALA A 27 11.85 -1.48 -3.65
C ALA A 27 11.75 -0.20 -4.52
N GLU A 28 11.45 -0.34 -5.81
CA GLU A 28 11.31 0.76 -6.77
C GLU A 28 10.34 1.86 -6.27
N THR A 29 9.24 1.46 -5.61
CA THR A 29 8.29 2.40 -5.00
C THR A 29 8.90 3.21 -3.87
N THR A 30 9.88 2.67 -3.13
CA THR A 30 10.61 3.38 -2.08
C THR A 30 11.56 4.39 -2.69
N ILE A 31 12.32 4.00 -3.72
CA ILE A 31 13.23 4.89 -4.46
C ILE A 31 12.44 6.05 -5.05
N ARG A 32 11.34 5.77 -5.72
CA ARG A 32 10.45 6.77 -6.33
C ARG A 32 9.87 7.74 -5.29
N SER A 33 9.51 7.23 -4.11
CA SER A 33 9.02 8.07 -3.00
C SER A 33 10.12 8.98 -2.45
N TYR A 34 11.34 8.47 -2.29
CA TYR A 34 12.48 9.28 -1.84
C TYR A 34 12.84 10.37 -2.86
N LEU A 35 12.92 10.03 -4.15
CA LEU A 35 13.16 10.99 -5.22
C LEU A 35 12.13 12.13 -5.19
N SER A 36 10.84 11.79 -5.07
CA SER A 36 9.77 12.79 -4.97
C SER A 36 9.92 13.66 -3.72
N ASP A 37 10.17 13.06 -2.55
CA ASP A 37 10.30 13.79 -1.29
C ASP A 37 11.52 14.71 -1.28
N VAL A 38 12.67 14.28 -1.84
CA VAL A 38 13.87 15.12 -1.98
C VAL A 38 13.63 16.24 -2.99
N SER A 39 12.95 15.98 -4.13
CA SER A 39 12.59 17.04 -5.08
C SER A 39 11.76 18.15 -4.43
N ILE A 40 10.80 17.77 -3.57
CA ILE A 40 9.98 18.74 -2.82
C ILE A 40 10.83 19.55 -1.85
N PHE A 41 11.77 18.91 -1.15
CA PHE A 41 12.68 19.59 -0.23
C PHE A 41 13.61 20.58 -0.95
N VAL A 42 14.22 20.15 -2.05
CA VAL A 42 15.13 20.97 -2.85
C VAL A 42 14.37 22.18 -3.41
N ALA A 43 13.20 21.99 -4.01
CA ALA A 43 12.37 23.09 -4.53
C ALA A 43 11.98 24.09 -3.43
N TRP A 44 11.60 23.60 -2.24
CA TRP A 44 11.28 24.45 -1.09
C TRP A 44 12.50 25.27 -0.62
N CYS A 45 13.69 24.68 -0.62
CA CYS A 45 14.93 25.37 -0.28
C CYS A 45 15.28 26.44 -1.31
N GLU A 46 15.16 26.13 -2.60
CA GLU A 46 15.43 27.08 -3.71
C GLU A 46 14.51 28.29 -3.60
N GLU A 47 13.21 28.08 -3.42
CA GLU A 47 12.21 29.15 -3.27
C GLU A 47 12.54 30.10 -2.10
N ARG A 48 13.11 29.57 -1.01
CA ARG A 48 13.43 30.34 0.21
C ARG A 48 14.89 30.71 0.34
N ARG A 49 15.69 30.46 -0.68
CA ARG A 49 17.14 30.73 -0.73
C ARG A 49 17.93 30.04 0.40
N HIS A 50 17.48 28.84 0.76
CA HIS A 50 18.23 27.95 1.65
C HIS A 50 19.14 27.01 0.86
N CYS A 51 20.24 26.58 1.47
CA CYS A 51 21.06 25.49 0.93
C CYS A 51 20.36 24.15 1.20
N ALA A 52 20.08 23.38 0.15
CA ALA A 52 19.45 22.09 0.26
C ALA A 52 20.45 20.95 0.52
N LEU A 53 21.66 21.04 -0.07
CA LEU A 53 22.70 20.00 -0.04
C LEU A 53 24.10 20.63 0.00
N PRO A 54 24.79 20.58 1.17
CA PRO A 54 24.30 20.10 2.45
C PRO A 54 23.30 21.04 3.09
N ALA A 55 22.25 20.50 3.69
CA ALA A 55 21.31 21.28 4.47
C ALA A 55 21.80 21.49 5.90
N ALA A 56 21.54 22.69 6.46
CA ALA A 56 21.69 22.91 7.89
C ALA A 56 20.51 22.34 8.68
N PRO A 57 20.69 21.94 9.95
CA PRO A 57 19.58 21.44 10.80
C PRO A 57 18.40 22.42 10.88
N GLU A 58 18.68 23.73 10.97
CA GLU A 58 17.68 24.79 11.03
C GLU A 58 16.83 24.85 9.74
N THR A 59 17.44 24.57 8.58
CA THR A 59 16.74 24.48 7.30
C THR A 59 15.75 23.30 7.31
N VAL A 60 16.17 22.16 7.85
CA VAL A 60 15.30 20.97 7.97
C VAL A 60 14.17 21.24 8.95
N CYS A 61 14.42 21.90 10.09
CA CYS A 61 13.40 22.30 11.06
C CYS A 61 12.36 23.20 10.39
N ALA A 62 12.80 24.28 9.73
CA ALA A 62 11.92 25.20 9.04
C ALA A 62 11.06 24.52 7.96
N PHE A 63 11.66 23.58 7.21
CA PHE A 63 10.93 22.77 6.22
C PHE A 63 9.83 21.92 6.89
N LEU A 64 10.15 21.21 7.96
CA LEU A 64 9.17 20.38 8.67
C LEU A 64 8.01 21.20 9.22
N GLU A 65 8.30 22.37 9.80
CA GLU A 65 7.29 23.28 10.35
C GLU A 65 6.41 23.86 9.24
N ALA A 66 6.99 24.32 8.13
CA ALA A 66 6.24 24.83 7.00
C ALA A 66 5.30 23.79 6.37
N GLN A 67 5.67 22.51 6.42
CA GLN A 67 4.86 21.42 5.87
C GLN A 67 3.82 20.88 6.86
N ALA A 68 3.97 21.13 8.14
CA ALA A 68 3.13 20.57 9.20
C ALA A 68 1.62 20.79 9.00
N PRO A 69 1.11 21.95 8.58
CA PRO A 69 -0.33 22.16 8.41
C PRO A 69 -0.97 21.23 7.37
N ALA A 70 -0.25 20.94 6.27
CA ALA A 70 -0.78 20.20 5.11
C ALA A 70 -0.53 18.69 5.17
N LEU A 71 0.43 18.21 5.99
CA LEU A 71 0.89 16.83 5.91
C LEU A 71 0.47 15.95 7.08
N ALA A 72 0.22 14.69 6.80
CA ALA A 72 0.14 13.66 7.82
C ALA A 72 1.52 13.45 8.50
N PRO A 73 1.55 13.15 9.81
CA PRO A 73 2.80 12.92 10.56
C PRO A 73 3.70 11.82 9.96
N SER A 74 3.10 10.81 9.34
CA SER A 74 3.83 9.74 8.65
C SER A 74 4.55 10.25 7.40
N THR A 75 3.96 11.21 6.68
CA THR A 75 4.57 11.83 5.50
C THR A 75 5.74 12.75 5.90
N ALA A 76 5.59 13.55 6.96
CA ALA A 76 6.68 14.36 7.49
C ALA A 76 7.89 13.49 7.88
N ARG A 77 7.65 12.37 8.58
CA ARG A 77 8.70 11.40 8.93
C ARG A 77 9.36 10.79 7.69
N ARG A 78 8.59 10.43 6.65
CA ARG A 78 9.13 9.87 5.42
C ARG A 78 10.02 10.88 4.69
N ARG A 79 9.60 12.15 4.62
CA ARG A 79 10.40 13.24 4.04
C ARG A 79 11.72 13.44 4.77
N LEU A 80 11.71 13.37 6.10
CA LEU A 80 12.94 13.43 6.89
C LEU A 80 13.88 12.27 6.55
N TYR A 81 13.36 11.05 6.38
CA TYR A 81 14.17 9.91 5.95
C TYR A 81 14.71 10.05 4.53
N ALA A 82 13.99 10.71 3.63
CA ALA A 82 14.48 11.00 2.27
C ALA A 82 15.63 12.01 2.30
N ILE A 83 15.52 13.07 3.12
CA ILE A 83 16.60 14.05 3.35
C ILE A 83 17.84 13.36 3.92
N ARG A 84 17.68 12.52 4.94
CA ARG A 84 18.75 11.68 5.48
C ARG A 84 19.42 10.84 4.41
N LYS A 85 18.62 10.17 3.59
CA LYS A 85 19.12 9.25 2.57
C LYS A 85 19.96 9.97 1.54
N VAL A 86 19.53 11.11 1.01
CA VAL A 86 20.28 11.87 -0.01
C VAL A 86 21.60 12.40 0.54
N HIS A 87 21.63 12.92 1.78
CA HIS A 87 22.89 13.37 2.39
C HIS A 87 23.90 12.22 2.53
N ARG A 88 23.44 11.04 2.97
CA ARG A 88 24.31 9.86 3.10
C ARG A 88 24.81 9.33 1.75
N LEU A 89 23.98 9.31 0.72
CA LEU A 89 24.39 8.90 -0.63
C LEU A 89 25.48 9.82 -1.16
N LEU A 90 25.35 11.12 -0.95
CA LEU A 90 26.31 12.15 -1.34
C LEU A 90 27.49 12.29 -0.38
N ARG A 91 27.54 11.49 0.71
CA ARG A 91 28.58 11.60 1.76
C ARG A 91 28.67 12.99 2.40
N LEU A 92 27.53 13.69 2.47
CA LEU A 92 27.40 14.98 3.14
C LEU A 92 27.05 14.79 4.61
N PRO A 93 27.34 15.76 5.50
CA PRO A 93 26.88 15.77 6.87
C PRO A 93 25.36 15.59 6.93
N ASP A 94 24.88 14.66 7.76
CA ASP A 94 23.47 14.32 7.88
C ASP A 94 22.79 15.26 8.91
N PRO A 95 22.02 16.27 8.48
CA PRO A 95 21.41 17.24 9.38
C PRO A 95 20.34 16.64 10.29
N THR A 96 19.87 15.44 9.97
CA THR A 96 18.75 14.80 10.67
C THR A 96 19.15 14.12 11.98
N TRP A 97 20.45 14.11 12.30
CA TRP A 97 20.97 13.65 13.61
C TRP A 97 20.91 14.73 14.69
N ASP A 98 20.70 15.99 14.30
CA ASP A 98 20.59 17.08 15.25
C ASP A 98 19.34 16.91 16.12
N GLU A 99 19.51 17.13 17.45
CA GLU A 99 18.42 16.96 18.42
C GLU A 99 17.28 17.97 18.17
N GLN A 100 17.59 19.16 17.64
CA GLN A 100 16.58 20.16 17.31
C GLN A 100 15.63 19.65 16.21
N VAL A 101 16.16 18.91 15.24
CA VAL A 101 15.34 18.27 14.19
C VAL A 101 14.44 17.18 14.80
N ALA A 102 14.96 16.41 15.74
CA ALA A 102 14.17 15.38 16.43
C ALA A 102 13.05 16.01 17.28
N ILE A 103 13.33 17.10 18.00
CA ILE A 103 12.38 17.88 18.79
C ILE A 103 11.31 18.47 17.86
N THR A 104 11.70 19.09 16.75
CA THR A 104 10.79 19.67 15.76
C THR A 104 9.84 18.63 15.19
N LEU A 105 10.37 17.45 14.79
CA LEU A 105 9.52 16.36 14.31
C LEU A 105 8.53 15.89 15.37
N ARG A 106 8.94 15.79 16.65
CA ARG A 106 8.03 15.44 17.75
C ARG A 106 6.94 16.48 17.92
N ARG A 107 7.28 17.79 17.86
CA ARG A 107 6.34 18.91 17.94
C ARG A 107 5.31 18.86 16.79
N VAL A 108 5.77 18.72 15.55
CA VAL A 108 4.91 18.57 14.37
C VAL A 108 3.95 17.37 14.50
N ARG A 109 4.43 16.25 15.03
CA ARG A 109 3.59 15.07 15.26
C ARG A 109 2.54 15.27 16.36
N ARG A 110 2.90 15.95 17.44
CA ARG A 110 1.99 16.23 18.57
C ARG A 110 0.96 17.31 18.24
N ALA A 111 1.28 18.26 17.38
CA ALA A 111 0.33 19.28 16.94
C ALA A 111 -0.83 18.69 16.10
N LYS A 112 -0.66 17.51 15.51
CA LYS A 112 -1.73 16.80 14.80
C LYS A 112 -2.32 15.72 15.70
N LEU A 113 -3.28 16.15 16.51
CA LEU A 113 -4.12 15.22 17.28
C LEU A 113 -5.11 14.53 16.34
N GLY A 114 -5.36 13.27 16.58
CA GLY A 114 -6.35 12.50 15.84
C GLY A 114 -5.82 11.13 15.41
N ARG A 115 -6.73 10.21 15.23
CA ARG A 115 -6.43 8.88 14.71
C ARG A 115 -6.11 8.96 13.22
N PRO A 116 -5.10 8.24 12.72
CA PRO A 116 -4.92 8.11 11.29
C PRO A 116 -6.19 7.57 10.64
N GLN A 117 -6.64 8.22 9.56
CA GLN A 117 -7.79 7.69 8.83
C GLN A 117 -7.44 6.31 8.27
N GLN A 118 -8.20 5.32 8.68
CA GLN A 118 -8.15 3.98 8.13
C GLN A 118 -9.18 3.86 7.02
N ALA A 119 -8.88 3.03 6.01
CA ALA A 119 -9.87 2.68 5.02
C ALA A 119 -11.03 1.93 5.69
N LYS A 120 -12.26 2.22 5.26
CA LYS A 120 -13.45 1.47 5.66
C LYS A 120 -13.27 -0.01 5.31
N GLY A 121 -13.55 -0.91 6.23
CA GLY A 121 -13.52 -2.35 6.01
C GLY A 121 -14.59 -2.77 5.00
N LEU A 122 -14.19 -3.57 4.01
CA LEU A 122 -15.14 -4.26 3.15
C LEU A 122 -15.49 -5.57 3.86
N THR A 123 -16.48 -5.50 4.76
CA THR A 123 -16.99 -6.65 5.53
C THR A 123 -17.87 -7.54 4.66
N ALA A 124 -18.30 -8.69 5.19
CA ALA A 124 -19.11 -9.68 4.49
C ALA A 124 -20.36 -9.07 3.82
N ASN A 125 -21.04 -8.12 4.49
CA ASN A 125 -22.21 -7.45 3.92
C ASN A 125 -21.87 -6.63 2.66
N TYR A 126 -20.76 -5.89 2.70
CA TYR A 126 -20.27 -5.17 1.52
C TYR A 126 -19.75 -6.11 0.45
N LEU A 127 -19.11 -7.22 0.85
CA LEU A 127 -18.66 -8.25 -0.10
C LEU A 127 -19.83 -8.76 -0.93
N GLU A 128 -20.95 -9.14 -0.29
CA GLU A 128 -22.16 -9.60 -0.97
C GLU A 128 -22.71 -8.54 -1.94
N ALA A 129 -22.83 -7.31 -1.48
CA ALA A 129 -23.32 -6.21 -2.32
C ALA A 129 -22.42 -5.97 -3.53
N PHE A 130 -21.09 -5.97 -3.33
CA PHE A 130 -20.12 -5.70 -4.41
C PHE A 130 -20.00 -6.84 -5.40
N LEU A 131 -20.19 -8.08 -4.98
CA LEU A 131 -20.25 -9.22 -5.90
C LEU A 131 -21.53 -9.21 -6.74
N ARG A 132 -22.67 -8.82 -6.15
CA ARG A 132 -23.98 -8.79 -6.82
C ARG A 132 -24.04 -7.76 -7.95
N VAL A 133 -23.38 -6.62 -7.80
CA VAL A 133 -23.41 -5.56 -8.83
C VAL A 133 -22.47 -5.80 -10.00
N GLN A 134 -21.67 -6.88 -9.98
CA GLN A 134 -20.82 -7.21 -11.14
C GLN A 134 -21.66 -7.81 -12.26
N SER A 135 -21.46 -7.31 -13.48
CA SER A 135 -22.15 -7.80 -14.69
C SER A 135 -21.75 -9.24 -15.06
N ASP A 136 -22.57 -9.90 -15.88
CA ASP A 136 -22.27 -11.24 -16.45
C ASP A 136 -21.41 -11.15 -17.73
N THR A 137 -20.40 -10.32 -17.67
CA THR A 137 -19.40 -10.12 -18.73
C THR A 137 -18.04 -10.63 -18.27
N PRO A 138 -17.09 -10.80 -19.18
CA PRO A 138 -15.71 -11.16 -18.78
C PRO A 138 -15.10 -10.25 -17.73
N TRP A 139 -15.40 -8.95 -17.78
CA TRP A 139 -14.97 -7.99 -16.76
C TRP A 139 -15.60 -8.30 -15.40
N GLY A 140 -16.89 -8.63 -15.38
CA GLY A 140 -17.59 -8.97 -14.15
C GLY A 140 -17.12 -10.30 -13.56
N LEU A 141 -16.87 -11.33 -14.38
CA LEU A 141 -16.26 -12.60 -13.92
C LEU A 141 -14.93 -12.33 -13.22
N ARG A 142 -14.02 -11.60 -13.90
CA ARG A 142 -12.74 -11.21 -13.31
C ARG A 142 -12.90 -10.42 -12.01
N ASN A 143 -13.83 -9.47 -12.00
CA ASN A 143 -14.02 -8.58 -10.87
C ASN A 143 -14.56 -9.33 -9.65
N ARG A 144 -15.57 -10.22 -9.84
CA ARG A 144 -16.10 -11.11 -8.79
C ARG A 144 -14.97 -11.96 -8.19
N ALA A 145 -14.21 -12.63 -9.04
CA ALA A 145 -13.08 -13.45 -8.62
C ALA A 145 -12.03 -12.63 -7.85
N MET A 146 -11.72 -11.42 -8.33
CA MET A 146 -10.72 -10.54 -7.72
C MET A 146 -11.18 -10.02 -6.35
N ILE A 147 -12.43 -9.62 -6.20
CA ILE A 147 -12.99 -9.14 -4.93
C ILE A 147 -13.01 -10.28 -3.91
N ALA A 148 -13.58 -11.43 -4.28
CA ALA A 148 -13.70 -12.57 -3.38
C ALA A 148 -12.33 -13.12 -2.95
N LEU A 149 -11.41 -13.30 -3.91
CA LEU A 149 -10.07 -13.79 -3.62
C LEU A 149 -9.26 -12.82 -2.75
N GLY A 150 -9.35 -11.53 -3.04
CA GLY A 150 -8.66 -10.50 -2.26
C GLY A 150 -9.15 -10.43 -0.81
N TYR A 151 -10.42 -10.70 -0.57
CA TYR A 151 -11.03 -10.80 0.75
C TYR A 151 -10.55 -12.07 1.47
N ASP A 152 -10.76 -13.26 0.92
CA ASP A 152 -10.40 -14.53 1.56
C ASP A 152 -8.90 -14.63 1.88
N LEU A 153 -8.04 -14.16 0.99
CA LEU A 153 -6.60 -14.17 1.19
C LEU A 153 -6.09 -13.05 2.11
N LEU A 154 -6.94 -12.13 2.56
CA LEU A 154 -6.53 -10.89 3.23
C LEU A 154 -5.39 -10.20 2.45
N ALA A 155 -5.48 -10.19 1.12
CA ALA A 155 -4.38 -9.79 0.26
C ALA A 155 -4.20 -8.27 0.22
N ARG A 156 -2.94 -7.83 0.16
CA ARG A 156 -2.67 -6.45 -0.27
C ARG A 156 -2.94 -6.34 -1.77
N ARG A 157 -3.39 -5.18 -2.22
CA ARG A 157 -3.67 -4.95 -3.65
C ARG A 157 -2.51 -5.32 -4.59
N SER A 158 -1.26 -5.10 -4.15
CA SER A 158 -0.07 -5.48 -4.92
C SER A 158 0.20 -6.99 -4.91
N GLU A 159 -0.15 -7.67 -3.83
CA GLU A 159 -0.07 -9.13 -3.74
C GLU A 159 -1.12 -9.75 -4.67
N LEU A 160 -2.35 -9.27 -4.62
CA LEU A 160 -3.48 -9.78 -5.42
C LEU A 160 -3.21 -9.74 -6.92
N VAL A 161 -2.70 -8.62 -7.44
CA VAL A 161 -2.43 -8.48 -8.89
C VAL A 161 -1.16 -9.22 -9.33
N ALA A 162 -0.31 -9.64 -8.41
CA ALA A 162 0.92 -10.36 -8.69
C ALA A 162 0.76 -11.88 -8.65
N ILE A 163 -0.41 -12.40 -8.24
CA ILE A 163 -0.68 -13.85 -8.23
C ILE A 163 -0.59 -14.40 -9.65
N ARG A 164 0.10 -15.50 -9.83
CA ARG A 164 0.22 -16.22 -11.09
C ARG A 164 -0.70 -17.44 -11.09
N SER A 165 -1.02 -17.95 -12.27
CA SER A 165 -1.86 -19.15 -12.41
C SER A 165 -1.29 -20.35 -11.67
N GLY A 166 0.03 -20.57 -11.77
CA GLY A 166 0.72 -21.65 -11.06
C GLY A 166 0.85 -21.49 -9.54
N ASP A 167 0.40 -20.34 -8.98
CA ASP A 167 0.35 -20.12 -7.54
C ASP A 167 -0.95 -20.65 -6.91
N VAL A 168 -1.93 -21.02 -7.73
CA VAL A 168 -3.27 -21.44 -7.32
C VAL A 168 -3.41 -22.93 -7.54
N VAL A 169 -3.71 -23.66 -6.48
CA VAL A 169 -3.91 -25.11 -6.49
C VAL A 169 -5.27 -25.43 -5.89
N GLU A 170 -6.08 -26.13 -6.63
CA GLU A 170 -7.37 -26.67 -6.15
C GLU A 170 -7.12 -27.80 -5.14
N ARG A 171 -7.99 -27.90 -4.16
CA ARG A 171 -7.95 -28.92 -3.09
C ARG A 171 -9.18 -29.81 -3.17
N ASP A 172 -9.06 -31.01 -2.62
CA ASP A 172 -10.14 -32.01 -2.61
C ASP A 172 -11.40 -31.53 -1.89
N ASP A 173 -11.27 -30.55 -0.98
CA ASP A 173 -12.39 -29.95 -0.27
C ASP A 173 -13.12 -28.85 -1.07
N GLY A 174 -12.73 -28.62 -2.31
CA GLY A 174 -13.30 -27.61 -3.20
C GLY A 174 -12.87 -26.18 -2.86
N THR A 175 -11.82 -26.01 -2.06
CA THR A 175 -11.18 -24.71 -1.78
C THR A 175 -9.92 -24.53 -2.61
N LEU A 176 -9.33 -23.32 -2.60
CA LEU A 176 -8.04 -23.08 -3.24
C LEU A 176 -6.95 -22.87 -2.19
N ARG A 177 -5.79 -23.44 -2.46
CA ARG A 177 -4.52 -23.09 -1.82
C ARG A 177 -3.78 -22.12 -2.72
N VAL A 178 -3.43 -20.93 -2.19
CA VAL A 178 -2.79 -19.86 -2.98
C VAL A 178 -1.46 -19.47 -2.34
N LEU A 179 -0.39 -19.47 -3.16
CA LEU A 179 0.92 -18.98 -2.76
C LEU A 179 1.04 -17.48 -3.05
N ILE A 180 1.27 -16.69 -2.03
CA ILE A 180 1.62 -15.27 -2.15
C ILE A 180 3.14 -15.16 -2.05
N ARG A 181 3.82 -15.05 -3.20
CA ARG A 181 5.27 -15.17 -3.33
C ARG A 181 6.04 -14.09 -2.60
N ARG A 182 5.57 -12.85 -2.60
CA ARG A 182 6.28 -11.70 -2.04
C ARG A 182 5.30 -10.68 -1.49
N SER A 183 5.67 -10.05 -0.39
CA SER A 183 4.88 -8.97 0.19
C SER A 183 5.77 -7.82 0.69
N LYS A 184 5.14 -6.67 1.01
CA LYS A 184 5.85 -5.56 1.66
C LYS A 184 6.49 -5.95 3.00
N ALA A 185 5.90 -6.91 3.71
CA ALA A 185 6.40 -7.43 4.98
C ALA A 185 7.40 -8.59 4.80
N ASP A 186 7.58 -9.04 3.56
CA ASP A 186 8.47 -10.13 3.17
C ASP A 186 9.26 -9.74 1.91
N PRO A 187 10.26 -8.87 2.07
CA PRO A 187 11.07 -8.39 0.94
C PRO A 187 11.97 -9.48 0.35
N PHE A 188 12.27 -10.53 1.11
CA PHE A 188 13.11 -11.64 0.67
C PHE A 188 12.35 -12.73 -0.08
N GLY A 189 11.00 -12.68 -0.08
CA GLY A 189 10.20 -13.61 -0.89
C GLY A 189 10.09 -15.02 -0.33
N TYR A 190 10.10 -15.19 1.01
CA TYR A 190 9.76 -16.48 1.63
C TYR A 190 8.34 -16.93 1.29
N GLY A 191 7.47 -15.97 1.00
CA GLY A 191 6.09 -16.18 0.65
C GLY A 191 5.21 -16.60 1.83
N ARG A 192 3.92 -16.70 1.57
CA ARG A 192 2.94 -17.31 2.46
C ARG A 192 1.90 -18.07 1.68
N VAL A 193 1.38 -19.11 2.29
CA VAL A 193 0.22 -19.84 1.79
C VAL A 193 -1.04 -19.30 2.47
N ALA A 194 -2.09 -19.11 1.69
CA ALA A 194 -3.42 -18.76 2.17
C ALA A 194 -4.47 -19.64 1.47
N PHE A 195 -5.66 -19.71 2.06
CA PHE A 195 -6.73 -20.58 1.60
C PHE A 195 -7.98 -19.75 1.30
N THR A 196 -8.87 -20.28 0.48
CA THR A 196 -10.13 -19.63 0.11
C THR A 196 -11.33 -20.40 0.65
N SER A 197 -12.50 -19.78 0.61
CA SER A 197 -13.78 -20.46 0.68
C SER A 197 -14.06 -21.20 -0.64
N ARG A 198 -14.98 -22.19 -0.58
CA ARG A 198 -15.49 -22.87 -1.79
C ARG A 198 -16.13 -21.92 -2.77
N ARG A 199 -16.87 -20.92 -2.27
CA ARG A 199 -17.48 -19.88 -3.10
C ARG A 199 -16.44 -19.12 -3.90
N THR A 200 -15.37 -18.68 -3.27
CA THR A 200 -14.29 -17.97 -3.96
C THR A 200 -13.62 -18.89 -4.99
N ALA A 201 -13.47 -20.18 -4.69
CA ALA A 201 -12.92 -21.14 -5.65
C ALA A 201 -13.77 -21.23 -6.91
N LEU A 202 -15.11 -21.30 -6.77
CA LEU A 202 -16.04 -21.29 -7.92
C LEU A 202 -15.90 -20.00 -8.75
N LEU A 203 -15.91 -18.83 -8.11
CA LEU A 203 -15.78 -17.54 -8.81
C LEU A 203 -14.43 -17.42 -9.56
N VAL A 204 -13.36 -17.96 -8.97
CA VAL A 204 -12.05 -18.03 -9.65
C VAL A 204 -12.10 -19.01 -10.80
N GLY A 205 -12.76 -20.15 -10.64
CA GLY A 205 -12.98 -21.15 -11.70
C GLY A 205 -13.70 -20.56 -12.91
N ASP A 206 -14.80 -19.83 -12.70
CA ASP A 206 -15.55 -19.16 -13.77
C ASP A 206 -14.66 -18.16 -14.55
N TRP A 207 -13.86 -17.40 -13.82
CA TRP A 207 -12.90 -16.49 -14.45
C TRP A 207 -11.84 -17.25 -15.26
N LEU A 208 -11.28 -18.32 -14.72
CA LEU A 208 -10.23 -19.13 -15.38
C LEU A 208 -10.80 -19.83 -16.61
N ALA A 209 -12.02 -20.33 -16.57
CA ALA A 209 -12.69 -20.97 -17.70
C ALA A 209 -12.84 -19.99 -18.88
N TRP A 210 -13.17 -18.74 -18.62
CA TRP A 210 -13.25 -17.72 -19.65
C TRP A 210 -11.86 -17.26 -20.12
N ARG A 211 -10.93 -17.01 -19.18
CA ARG A 211 -9.60 -16.46 -19.48
C ARG A 211 -8.73 -17.39 -20.30
N GLY A 212 -8.90 -18.69 -20.10
CA GLY A 212 -8.01 -19.73 -20.69
C GLY A 212 -6.71 -19.91 -19.92
N ALA A 213 -5.91 -20.87 -20.35
CA ALA A 213 -4.67 -21.30 -19.65
C ALA A 213 -3.41 -20.48 -20.02
N GLU A 214 -3.44 -19.73 -21.12
CA GLU A 214 -2.24 -19.10 -21.70
C GLU A 214 -1.67 -17.93 -20.88
N ALA A 215 -2.51 -17.28 -20.06
CA ALA A 215 -2.06 -16.14 -19.28
C ALA A 215 -1.33 -16.59 -18.00
N GLU A 216 -0.12 -16.09 -17.80
CA GLU A 216 0.69 -16.37 -16.61
C GLU A 216 0.08 -15.76 -15.34
N TYR A 217 -0.44 -14.51 -15.44
CA TYR A 217 -1.05 -13.82 -14.30
C TYR A 217 -2.49 -14.29 -14.08
N LEU A 218 -2.84 -14.54 -12.83
CA LEU A 218 -4.22 -14.93 -12.48
C LEU A 218 -5.22 -13.86 -12.94
N PHE A 219 -4.93 -12.58 -12.66
CA PHE A 219 -5.72 -11.46 -13.09
C PHE A 219 -4.98 -10.61 -14.11
N CYS A 220 -5.57 -10.46 -15.28
CA CYS A 220 -4.99 -9.78 -16.42
C CYS A 220 -5.97 -8.76 -17.05
N PRO A 221 -5.49 -7.80 -17.85
CA PRO A 221 -6.35 -6.94 -18.64
C PRO A 221 -7.15 -7.74 -19.69
N ILE A 222 -8.29 -7.20 -20.06
CA ILE A 222 -9.11 -7.67 -21.16
C ILE A 222 -9.05 -6.61 -22.25
N TYR A 223 -8.64 -7.00 -23.44
CA TYR A 223 -8.58 -6.13 -24.60
C TYR A 223 -9.17 -6.85 -25.83
N GLN A 224 -10.09 -6.20 -26.55
CA GLN A 224 -10.79 -6.77 -27.71
C GLN A 224 -11.37 -8.18 -27.44
N GLY A 225 -12.01 -8.35 -26.27
CA GLY A 225 -12.63 -9.63 -25.90
C GLY A 225 -11.67 -10.74 -25.52
N LYS A 226 -10.36 -10.48 -25.39
CA LYS A 226 -9.33 -11.48 -25.04
C LYS A 226 -8.56 -11.08 -23.77
N ALA A 227 -8.15 -12.06 -23.02
CA ALA A 227 -7.23 -11.89 -21.91
C ALA A 227 -5.83 -11.55 -22.43
N VAL A 228 -5.19 -10.53 -21.86
CA VAL A 228 -3.82 -10.11 -22.24
C VAL A 228 -2.85 -10.57 -21.16
N ASN A 229 -1.84 -11.37 -21.51
CA ASN A 229 -0.85 -11.88 -20.54
C ASN A 229 0.03 -10.76 -19.96
N ARG A 230 -0.55 -9.98 -19.07
CA ARG A 230 0.11 -8.90 -18.35
C ARG A 230 -0.56 -8.73 -16.97
N SER A 231 0.22 -8.42 -15.96
CA SER A 231 -0.30 -8.09 -14.64
C SER A 231 -1.17 -6.82 -14.69
N LEU A 232 -2.20 -6.78 -13.87
CA LEU A 232 -2.97 -5.57 -13.61
C LEU A 232 -2.19 -4.60 -12.73
N SER A 233 -2.45 -3.30 -12.90
CA SER A 233 -1.99 -2.30 -11.94
C SER A 233 -2.70 -2.50 -10.60
N ALA A 234 -1.97 -2.38 -9.49
CA ALA A 234 -2.57 -2.39 -8.15
C ALA A 234 -3.61 -1.27 -7.94
N THR A 235 -3.56 -0.20 -8.73
CA THR A 235 -4.58 0.85 -8.76
C THR A 235 -5.93 0.34 -9.29
N THR A 236 -5.92 -0.69 -10.14
CA THR A 236 -7.14 -1.33 -10.66
C THR A 236 -8.00 -1.89 -9.52
N VAL A 237 -7.40 -2.50 -8.50
CA VAL A 237 -8.11 -3.00 -7.31
C VAL A 237 -8.83 -1.85 -6.60
N LYS A 238 -8.15 -0.71 -6.38
CA LYS A 238 -8.78 0.47 -5.76
C LYS A 238 -9.95 0.99 -6.59
N ARG A 239 -9.79 1.07 -7.93
CA ARG A 239 -10.88 1.51 -8.82
C ARG A 239 -12.05 0.54 -8.75
N LEU A 240 -11.79 -0.75 -8.86
CA LEU A 240 -12.81 -1.79 -8.76
C LEU A 240 -13.66 -1.64 -7.49
N ILE A 241 -13.01 -1.54 -6.31
CA ILE A 241 -13.73 -1.39 -5.04
C ILE A 241 -14.59 -0.12 -5.02
N LYS A 242 -14.08 1.02 -5.52
CA LYS A 242 -14.84 2.27 -5.55
C LYS A 242 -16.00 2.25 -6.56
N THR A 243 -15.78 1.65 -7.73
CA THR A 243 -16.85 1.46 -8.73
C THR A 243 -17.92 0.53 -8.18
N SER A 244 -17.54 -0.61 -7.57
CA SER A 244 -18.52 -1.52 -6.95
C SER A 244 -19.30 -0.86 -5.82
N ALA A 245 -18.69 0.02 -5.02
CA ALA A 245 -19.36 0.78 -3.98
C ALA A 245 -20.40 1.78 -4.58
N HIS A 246 -20.04 2.44 -5.67
CA HIS A 246 -20.93 3.33 -6.41
C HIS A 246 -22.11 2.55 -7.00
N ASP A 247 -21.84 1.45 -7.67
CA ASP A 247 -22.86 0.62 -8.35
C ASP A 247 -23.79 -0.08 -7.34
N ALA A 248 -23.31 -0.28 -6.11
CA ALA A 248 -24.11 -0.76 -4.99
C ALA A 248 -24.97 0.35 -4.34
N GLY A 249 -24.91 1.59 -4.84
CA GLY A 249 -25.73 2.70 -4.36
C GLY A 249 -25.28 3.34 -3.05
N LEU A 250 -24.00 3.19 -2.68
CA LEU A 250 -23.47 3.79 -1.44
C LEU A 250 -23.31 5.32 -1.59
N ALA A 251 -23.39 6.03 -0.46
CA ALA A 251 -23.21 7.46 -0.41
C ALA A 251 -21.77 7.89 -0.78
N PRO A 252 -21.56 9.10 -1.34
CA PRO A 252 -20.24 9.56 -1.79
C PRO A 252 -19.15 9.55 -0.71
N ASP A 253 -19.49 9.86 0.51
CA ASP A 253 -18.59 9.83 1.67
C ASP A 253 -18.19 8.39 2.04
N GLU A 254 -19.10 7.44 1.97
CA GLU A 254 -18.79 6.02 2.14
C GLU A 254 -17.89 5.52 1.02
N ILE A 255 -18.18 5.86 -0.24
CA ILE A 255 -17.34 5.52 -1.39
C ILE A 255 -15.92 6.10 -1.18
N ALA A 256 -15.82 7.34 -0.69
CA ALA A 256 -14.54 7.97 -0.41
C ALA A 256 -13.72 7.20 0.63
N ALA A 257 -14.36 6.64 1.65
CA ALA A 257 -13.74 5.89 2.74
C ALA A 257 -13.16 4.52 2.29
N PHE A 258 -13.65 3.94 1.18
CA PHE A 258 -13.09 2.71 0.63
C PHE A 258 -11.76 2.93 -0.09
N SER A 259 -10.88 1.95 -0.01
CA SER A 259 -9.57 1.96 -0.67
C SER A 259 -9.17 0.55 -1.13
N GLY A 260 -8.01 0.41 -1.76
CA GLY A 260 -7.46 -0.91 -2.09
C GLY A 260 -7.01 -1.75 -0.87
N HIS A 261 -7.12 -1.24 0.35
CA HIS A 261 -6.91 -1.99 1.59
C HIS A 261 -8.22 -2.48 2.25
N SER A 262 -9.36 -2.04 1.75
CA SER A 262 -10.67 -2.33 2.35
C SER A 262 -11.01 -3.81 2.42
N LEU A 263 -10.64 -4.60 1.42
CA LEU A 263 -10.77 -6.07 1.43
C LEU A 263 -10.07 -6.68 2.64
N ARG A 264 -8.82 -6.29 2.85
CA ARG A 264 -7.99 -6.81 3.94
C ARG A 264 -8.45 -6.33 5.32
N VAL A 265 -8.96 -5.11 5.41
CA VAL A 265 -9.50 -4.54 6.65
C VAL A 265 -10.78 -5.28 7.02
N GLY A 266 -11.75 -5.39 6.11
CA GLY A 266 -13.03 -6.04 6.35
C GLY A 266 -12.88 -7.52 6.70
N ALA A 267 -12.10 -8.27 5.91
CA ALA A 267 -11.84 -9.68 6.19
C ALA A 267 -11.21 -9.92 7.58
N ALA A 268 -10.29 -9.04 8.02
CA ALA A 268 -9.72 -9.16 9.36
C ALA A 268 -10.75 -8.87 10.47
N GLN A 269 -11.65 -7.91 10.24
CA GLN A 269 -12.73 -7.57 11.17
C GLN A 269 -13.75 -8.72 11.26
N ASP A 270 -14.14 -9.29 10.13
CA ASP A 270 -15.10 -10.40 10.09
C ASP A 270 -14.52 -11.68 10.74
N LEU A 271 -13.23 -11.97 10.52
CA LEU A 271 -12.57 -13.09 11.22
C LEU A 271 -12.54 -12.88 12.74
N LEU A 272 -12.29 -11.65 13.21
CA LEU A 272 -12.38 -11.36 14.64
C LEU A 272 -13.81 -11.52 15.14
N GLY A 273 -14.81 -10.98 14.42
CA GLY A 273 -16.23 -11.12 14.75
C GLY A 273 -16.71 -12.56 14.75
N ALA A 274 -16.12 -13.42 13.91
CA ALA A 274 -16.37 -14.87 13.88
C ALA A 274 -15.64 -15.65 15.02
N GLY A 275 -14.93 -14.96 15.92
CA GLY A 275 -14.27 -15.58 17.08
C GLY A 275 -12.91 -16.20 16.80
N HIS A 276 -12.32 -15.96 15.62
CA HIS A 276 -10.96 -16.44 15.34
C HIS A 276 -9.93 -15.71 16.21
N ASP A 277 -8.97 -16.45 16.75
CA ASP A 277 -7.89 -15.87 17.53
C ASP A 277 -6.94 -14.99 16.68
N THR A 278 -6.28 -14.05 17.35
CA THR A 278 -5.40 -13.09 16.68
C THR A 278 -4.20 -13.75 15.99
N ALA A 279 -3.70 -14.88 16.48
CA ALA A 279 -2.60 -15.61 15.86
C ALA A 279 -3.03 -16.27 14.54
N ALA A 280 -4.24 -16.83 14.50
CA ALA A 280 -4.85 -17.36 13.27
C ALA A 280 -5.03 -16.25 12.23
N ILE A 281 -5.58 -15.09 12.63
CA ILE A 281 -5.76 -13.93 11.75
C ILE A 281 -4.39 -13.41 11.25
N MET A 282 -3.40 -13.28 12.14
CA MET A 282 -2.04 -12.88 11.77
C MET A 282 -1.43 -13.82 10.73
N ARG A 283 -1.56 -15.12 10.94
CA ARG A 283 -1.06 -16.15 10.01
C ARG A 283 -1.76 -16.04 8.65
N ALA A 284 -3.09 -15.99 8.64
CA ALA A 284 -3.89 -15.89 7.42
C ALA A 284 -3.53 -14.65 6.59
N GLY A 285 -3.37 -13.49 7.23
CA GLY A 285 -3.04 -12.23 6.55
C GLY A 285 -1.53 -11.96 6.39
N GLY A 286 -0.65 -12.76 6.99
CA GLY A 286 0.80 -12.53 6.98
C GLY A 286 1.22 -11.27 7.73
N TRP A 287 0.62 -11.00 8.90
CA TRP A 287 1.09 -9.97 9.82
C TRP A 287 2.17 -10.53 10.74
N LYS A 288 3.28 -9.80 10.87
CA LYS A 288 4.40 -10.15 11.75
C LYS A 288 4.35 -9.45 13.11
N SER A 289 3.35 -8.59 13.35
CA SER A 289 3.22 -7.80 14.57
C SER A 289 1.77 -7.62 14.95
N LEU A 290 1.42 -7.91 16.19
CA LEU A 290 0.10 -7.69 16.78
C LEU A 290 -0.29 -6.20 16.74
N ALA A 291 0.67 -5.30 17.00
CA ALA A 291 0.43 -3.87 16.94
C ALA A 291 0.06 -3.37 15.53
N VAL A 292 0.51 -4.07 14.48
CA VAL A 292 0.08 -3.78 13.11
C VAL A 292 -1.31 -4.34 12.85
N LEU A 293 -1.61 -5.56 13.27
CA LEU A 293 -2.96 -6.14 13.16
C LEU A 293 -3.97 -5.32 13.94
N GLY A 294 -3.66 -4.91 15.17
CA GLY A 294 -4.55 -4.11 16.03
C GLY A 294 -5.12 -2.88 15.33
N ARG A 295 -4.33 -2.22 14.48
CA ARG A 295 -4.82 -1.11 13.66
C ARG A 295 -5.91 -1.51 12.65
N TYR A 296 -5.91 -2.74 12.15
CA TYR A 296 -6.95 -3.23 11.24
C TYR A 296 -8.23 -3.61 11.98
N LEU A 297 -8.09 -4.00 13.23
CA LEU A 297 -9.20 -4.43 14.09
C LEU A 297 -9.82 -3.28 14.91
N GLU A 298 -9.21 -2.09 14.92
CA GLU A 298 -9.59 -0.94 15.76
C GLU A 298 -11.06 -0.52 15.61
N PHE A 299 -11.64 -0.74 14.43
CA PHE A 299 -13.04 -0.43 14.13
C PHE A 299 -13.90 -1.69 13.94
N ALA A 300 -13.43 -2.85 14.38
CA ALA A 300 -14.25 -4.03 14.40
C ALA A 300 -15.35 -3.89 15.48
N GLU A 301 -16.59 -4.12 15.10
CA GLU A 301 -17.71 -4.19 16.03
C GLU A 301 -17.66 -5.53 16.78
N HIS A 302 -16.75 -5.64 17.73
CA HIS A 302 -16.58 -6.83 18.57
C HIS A 302 -16.66 -6.43 20.03
N ASN A 303 -17.77 -6.78 20.66
CA ASN A 303 -17.99 -6.55 22.08
C ASN A 303 -17.48 -7.78 22.85
N VAL A 304 -16.38 -7.63 23.57
CA VAL A 304 -15.80 -8.71 24.38
C VAL A 304 -16.64 -9.08 25.62
N TRP A 305 -17.68 -8.29 25.90
CA TRP A 305 -18.59 -8.47 27.03
C TRP A 305 -19.94 -9.09 26.62
N ALA A 306 -20.15 -9.31 25.33
CA ALA A 306 -21.39 -9.89 24.79
C ALA A 306 -21.30 -11.40 24.70
#